data_2bac7912aaab16e935d4b3eac01b1c80
#
_entry.id   2bac7912aaab16e935d4b3eac01b1c80
#
_cell.length_a   1.000
_cell.length_b   1.000
_cell.length_c   1.000
_cell.angle_alpha   90.00
_cell.angle_beta   90.00
_cell.angle_gamma   90.00
#
_symmetry.space_group_name_H-M   'P 1'
#
loop_
_entity.id
_entity.type
_entity.pdbx_description
1 polymer ?
#
loop_
_entity_poly.entity_id
_entity_poly.type
_entity_poly.pdbx_seq_one_letter_code
_entity_poly.pdbx_strand_id
1 'polypeptide(L)'
;QSPERLFVGGMGRTFQIPRPFARMTVLENVMLAPVAQIGETLLGPFLSRKAIQAQERAIHARAMEILEFMTLTPLADHPAGKISGGQMKLLELARVLMGDPKVILLDEPAAGVNPTLTGTLIEKIEALNAQSKTFVIIEHDMDFIMRHCNPIIALAEGRVVFEGNAEEAQQSPILRDAYLGATANA
;
A
#
# COMPACT_ATOMS: atom_id res chain seq x y z
N GLN A 1 -12.21 15.16 7.49
CA GLN A 1 -13.01 14.05 6.90
C GLN A 1 -12.70 12.77 7.65
N SER A 2 -13.68 11.84 7.74
CA SER A 2 -13.40 10.53 8.33
C SER A 2 -12.56 9.64 7.38
N PRO A 3 -11.81 8.64 7.90
CA PRO A 3 -11.01 7.73 7.07
C PRO A 3 -11.83 7.03 5.98
N GLU A 4 -13.07 6.64 6.27
CA GLU A 4 -13.96 6.01 5.29
C GLU A 4 -14.30 6.95 4.13
N ARG A 5 -14.52 8.25 4.42
CA ARG A 5 -14.80 9.24 3.38
C ARG A 5 -13.57 9.50 2.51
N LEU A 6 -12.37 9.46 3.09
CA LEU A 6 -11.13 9.58 2.34
C LEU A 6 -10.92 8.38 1.42
N PHE A 7 -11.20 7.17 1.92
CA PHE A 7 -11.09 5.94 1.13
C PHE A 7 -12.09 5.94 -0.04
N VAL A 8 -13.36 6.26 0.22
CA VAL A 8 -14.39 6.41 -0.84
C VAL A 8 -14.01 7.55 -1.81
N GLY A 9 -13.32 8.59 -1.32
CA GLY A 9 -12.79 9.69 -2.14
C GLY A 9 -11.57 9.33 -2.98
N GLY A 10 -11.11 8.07 -2.93
CA GLY A 10 -9.99 7.57 -3.73
C GLY A 10 -8.61 7.74 -3.08
N MET A 11 -8.55 7.84 -1.74
CA MET A 11 -7.29 7.87 -1.00
C MET A 11 -7.13 6.58 -0.19
N GLY A 12 -6.18 5.75 -0.55
CA GLY A 12 -5.79 4.55 0.19
C GLY A 12 -4.62 4.80 1.12
N ARG A 13 -4.53 4.06 2.22
CA ARG A 13 -3.38 4.09 3.14
C ARG A 13 -3.03 2.68 3.57
N THR A 14 -1.74 2.34 3.57
CA THR A 14 -1.21 1.16 4.25
C THR A 14 -0.76 1.53 5.67
N PHE A 15 -0.57 0.52 6.51
CA PHE A 15 -0.04 0.70 7.85
C PHE A 15 1.42 0.21 7.90
N GLN A 16 2.23 0.82 8.76
CA GLN A 16 3.62 0.42 8.99
C GLN A 16 3.73 -1.09 9.35
N ILE A 17 2.81 -1.57 10.20
CA ILE A 17 2.70 -2.99 10.56
C ILE A 17 1.44 -3.55 9.91
N PRO A 18 1.57 -4.46 8.92
CA PRO A 18 0.42 -5.10 8.30
C PRO A 18 -0.43 -5.86 9.32
N ARG A 19 -1.75 -5.69 9.24
CA ARG A 19 -2.71 -6.38 10.11
C ARG A 19 -3.76 -7.11 9.29
N PRO A 20 -3.39 -8.20 8.61
CA PRO A 20 -4.37 -9.02 7.92
C PRO A 20 -5.25 -9.77 8.92
N PHE A 21 -6.43 -10.19 8.48
CA PHE A 21 -7.24 -11.14 9.22
C PHE A 21 -6.57 -12.52 9.15
N ALA A 22 -5.78 -12.85 10.17
CA ALA A 22 -4.82 -13.94 10.16
C ALA A 22 -5.43 -15.33 9.91
N ARG A 23 -6.72 -15.54 10.28
CA ARG A 23 -7.45 -16.81 10.10
C ARG A 23 -8.12 -16.92 8.72
N MET A 24 -8.28 -15.83 8.03
CA MET A 24 -8.83 -15.78 6.68
C MET A 24 -7.71 -16.05 5.67
N THR A 25 -8.08 -16.54 4.51
CA THR A 25 -7.15 -16.72 3.39
C THR A 25 -6.67 -15.37 2.85
N VAL A 26 -5.60 -15.38 2.07
CA VAL A 26 -5.08 -14.21 1.37
C VAL A 26 -6.17 -13.63 0.45
N LEU A 27 -6.87 -14.49 -0.30
CA LEU A 27 -7.98 -14.08 -1.17
C LEU A 27 -9.13 -13.44 -0.39
N GLU A 28 -9.59 -14.07 0.69
CA GLU A 28 -10.65 -13.51 1.54
C GLU A 28 -10.27 -12.15 2.12
N ASN A 29 -9.01 -11.96 2.51
CA ASN A 29 -8.53 -10.66 2.98
C ASN A 29 -8.65 -9.55 1.92
N VAL A 30 -8.39 -9.88 0.65
CA VAL A 30 -8.53 -8.93 -0.46
C VAL A 30 -10.00 -8.66 -0.75
N MET A 31 -10.85 -9.70 -0.75
CA MET A 31 -12.28 -9.60 -1.02
C MET A 31 -13.07 -8.81 0.02
N LEU A 32 -12.55 -8.62 1.23
CA LEU A 32 -13.18 -7.80 2.28
C LEU A 32 -13.05 -6.28 2.05
N ALA A 33 -12.13 -5.85 1.19
CA ALA A 33 -11.77 -4.44 1.07
C ALA A 33 -12.72 -3.56 0.22
N PRO A 34 -13.51 -4.08 -0.76
CA PRO A 34 -14.41 -3.25 -1.53
C PRO A 34 -15.50 -2.60 -0.67
N VAL A 35 -15.83 -1.35 -1.00
CA VAL A 35 -16.92 -0.61 -0.36
C VAL A 35 -18.28 -0.89 -1.04
N ALA A 36 -19.36 -0.61 -0.32
CA ALA A 36 -20.73 -0.69 -0.84
C ALA A 36 -21.16 -2.10 -1.31
N GLN A 37 -20.80 -3.13 -0.56
CA GLN A 37 -21.27 -4.48 -0.82
C GLN A 37 -22.77 -4.59 -0.48
N ILE A 38 -23.58 -5.05 -1.44
CA ILE A 38 -25.05 -5.16 -1.28
C ILE A 38 -25.40 -6.08 -0.11
N GLY A 39 -24.59 -7.11 0.13
CA GLY A 39 -24.76 -8.06 1.23
C GLY A 39 -24.60 -7.48 2.63
N GLU A 40 -23.96 -6.30 2.79
CA GLU A 40 -23.77 -5.63 4.08
C GLU A 40 -25.03 -4.87 4.56
N THR A 41 -26.03 -4.68 3.70
CA THR A 41 -27.29 -4.03 4.09
C THR A 41 -28.25 -5.05 4.71
N LEU A 42 -28.99 -4.64 5.78
CA LEU A 42 -29.91 -5.52 6.50
C LEU A 42 -30.99 -6.17 5.61
N LEU A 43 -31.38 -5.51 4.54
CA LEU A 43 -32.42 -5.97 3.60
C LEU A 43 -31.86 -6.55 2.28
N GLY A 44 -30.59 -6.29 1.99
CA GLY A 44 -29.94 -6.74 0.75
C GLY A 44 -30.07 -8.26 0.50
N PRO A 45 -29.76 -9.13 1.49
CA PRO A 45 -29.83 -10.58 1.35
C PRO A 45 -31.23 -11.11 1.00
N PHE A 46 -32.27 -10.38 1.40
CA PHE A 46 -33.69 -10.77 1.14
C PHE A 46 -34.21 -10.29 -0.21
N LEU A 47 -33.65 -9.20 -0.72
CA LEU A 47 -34.21 -8.51 -1.90
C LEU A 47 -33.56 -8.93 -3.22
N SER A 48 -32.33 -9.47 -3.25
CA SER A 48 -31.63 -9.68 -4.52
C SER A 48 -30.49 -10.69 -4.47
N ARG A 49 -30.80 -11.97 -4.21
CA ARG A 49 -29.78 -13.06 -4.24
C ARG A 49 -28.95 -13.10 -5.53
N LYS A 50 -29.60 -12.89 -6.69
CA LYS A 50 -28.87 -12.90 -7.98
C LYS A 50 -27.88 -11.73 -8.10
N ALA A 51 -28.25 -10.54 -7.63
CA ALA A 51 -27.37 -9.38 -7.65
C ALA A 51 -26.17 -9.55 -6.71
N ILE A 52 -26.40 -10.09 -5.51
CA ILE A 52 -25.31 -10.41 -4.55
C ILE A 52 -24.33 -11.40 -5.17
N GLN A 53 -24.81 -12.51 -5.73
CA GLN A 53 -23.95 -13.49 -6.39
C GLN A 53 -23.19 -12.93 -7.59
N ALA A 54 -23.79 -12.00 -8.34
CA ALA A 54 -23.10 -11.33 -9.43
C ALA A 54 -21.99 -10.41 -8.89
N GLN A 55 -22.27 -9.64 -7.82
CA GLN A 55 -21.30 -8.78 -7.17
C GLN A 55 -20.13 -9.57 -6.56
N GLU A 56 -20.44 -10.66 -5.84
CA GLU A 56 -19.42 -11.55 -5.27
C GLU A 56 -18.48 -12.13 -6.33
N ARG A 57 -19.05 -12.58 -7.47
CA ARG A 57 -18.23 -13.05 -8.60
C ARG A 57 -17.33 -11.96 -9.18
N ALA A 58 -17.84 -10.74 -9.31
CA ALA A 58 -17.06 -9.61 -9.79
C ALA A 58 -15.94 -9.23 -8.79
N ILE A 59 -16.23 -9.21 -7.49
CA ILE A 59 -15.24 -8.97 -6.43
C ILE A 59 -14.17 -10.06 -6.45
N HIS A 60 -14.57 -11.33 -6.55
CA HIS A 60 -13.64 -12.45 -6.62
C HIS A 60 -12.71 -12.34 -7.85
N ALA A 61 -13.28 -12.08 -9.04
CA ALA A 61 -12.49 -11.92 -10.26
C ALA A 61 -11.47 -10.77 -10.11
N ARG A 62 -11.92 -9.61 -9.60
CA ARG A 62 -11.04 -8.48 -9.35
C ARG A 62 -9.97 -8.76 -8.32
N ALA A 63 -10.31 -9.48 -7.23
CA ALA A 63 -9.35 -9.89 -6.22
C ALA A 63 -8.27 -10.81 -6.81
N MET A 64 -8.64 -11.77 -7.66
CA MET A 64 -7.68 -12.65 -8.33
C MET A 64 -6.77 -11.90 -9.30
N GLU A 65 -7.26 -10.93 -10.08
CA GLU A 65 -6.43 -10.06 -10.93
C GLU A 65 -5.40 -9.28 -10.09
N ILE A 66 -5.81 -8.74 -8.94
CA ILE A 66 -4.92 -8.01 -8.04
C ILE A 66 -3.88 -8.96 -7.42
N LEU A 67 -4.28 -10.17 -7.00
CA LEU A 67 -3.37 -11.16 -6.46
C LEU A 67 -2.34 -11.63 -7.52
N GLU A 68 -2.76 -11.78 -8.76
CA GLU A 68 -1.86 -12.07 -9.88
C GLU A 68 -0.86 -10.94 -10.09
N PHE A 69 -1.34 -9.71 -10.17
CA PHE A 69 -0.48 -8.53 -10.28
C PHE A 69 0.52 -8.45 -9.12
N MET A 70 0.10 -8.75 -7.88
CA MET A 70 0.95 -8.77 -6.69
C MET A 70 1.80 -10.03 -6.52
N THR A 71 1.75 -10.97 -7.47
CA THR A 71 2.47 -12.26 -7.39
C THR A 71 2.08 -13.12 -6.16
N LEU A 72 0.86 -12.95 -5.68
CA LEU A 72 0.32 -13.65 -4.51
C LEU A 72 -0.66 -14.79 -4.88
N THR A 73 -0.94 -15.03 -6.15
CA THR A 73 -1.86 -16.09 -6.62
C THR A 73 -1.55 -17.47 -6.01
N PRO A 74 -0.28 -17.92 -5.90
CA PRO A 74 0.02 -19.22 -5.29
C PRO A 74 -0.35 -19.32 -3.81
N LEU A 75 -0.60 -18.18 -3.16
CA LEU A 75 -0.94 -18.08 -1.75
C LEU A 75 -2.42 -17.75 -1.52
N ALA A 76 -3.23 -17.68 -2.58
CA ALA A 76 -4.63 -17.24 -2.49
C ALA A 76 -5.42 -17.97 -1.40
N ASP A 77 -5.27 -19.29 -1.30
CA ASP A 77 -5.96 -20.14 -0.35
C ASP A 77 -5.20 -20.35 0.98
N HIS A 78 -4.02 -19.71 1.14
CA HIS A 78 -3.26 -19.83 2.38
C HIS A 78 -3.79 -18.86 3.44
N PRO A 79 -3.79 -19.27 4.73
CA PRO A 79 -4.11 -18.35 5.82
C PRO A 79 -3.15 -17.17 5.83
N ALA A 80 -3.68 -15.94 5.85
CA ALA A 80 -2.88 -14.73 5.78
C ALA A 80 -1.90 -14.57 6.97
N GLY A 81 -2.20 -15.18 8.10
CA GLY A 81 -1.29 -15.20 9.24
C GLY A 81 -0.07 -16.12 9.10
N LYS A 82 0.04 -16.90 8.01
CA LYS A 82 1.15 -17.83 7.76
C LYS A 82 2.09 -17.40 6.63
N ILE A 83 1.81 -16.29 5.96
CA ILE A 83 2.67 -15.74 4.91
C ILE A 83 3.81 -14.90 5.53
N SER A 84 4.88 -14.68 4.77
CA SER A 84 6.03 -13.88 5.23
C SER A 84 5.69 -12.40 5.42
N GLY A 85 6.50 -11.66 6.18
CA GLY A 85 6.31 -10.23 6.41
C GLY A 85 6.26 -9.40 5.11
N GLY A 86 7.14 -9.69 4.14
CA GLY A 86 7.10 -9.02 2.84
C GLY A 86 5.86 -9.37 2.02
N GLN A 87 5.40 -10.63 2.07
CA GLN A 87 4.13 -11.04 1.44
C GLN A 87 2.93 -10.37 2.12
N MET A 88 2.98 -10.13 3.43
CA MET A 88 1.96 -9.37 4.15
C MET A 88 1.89 -7.92 3.66
N LYS A 89 3.02 -7.27 3.37
CA LYS A 89 3.04 -5.91 2.80
C LYS A 89 2.45 -5.87 1.38
N LEU A 90 2.76 -6.86 0.55
CA LEU A 90 2.11 -7.00 -0.77
C LEU A 90 0.59 -7.24 -0.63
N LEU A 91 0.16 -8.06 0.33
CA LEU A 91 -1.26 -8.28 0.62
C LEU A 91 -1.95 -7.00 1.08
N GLU A 92 -1.30 -6.19 1.90
CA GLU A 92 -1.86 -4.92 2.36
C GLU A 92 -2.06 -3.94 1.20
N LEU A 93 -1.07 -3.81 0.30
CA LEU A 93 -1.22 -3.02 -0.92
C LEU A 93 -2.33 -3.59 -1.82
N ALA A 94 -2.43 -4.92 -1.95
CA ALA A 94 -3.52 -5.58 -2.70
C ALA A 94 -4.91 -5.19 -2.16
N ARG A 95 -5.08 -5.16 -0.82
CA ARG A 95 -6.33 -4.74 -0.18
C ARG A 95 -6.67 -3.28 -0.50
N VAL A 96 -5.68 -2.39 -0.46
CA VAL A 96 -5.87 -0.98 -0.81
C VAL A 96 -6.33 -0.83 -2.26
N LEU A 97 -5.75 -1.60 -3.19
CA LEU A 97 -6.09 -1.55 -4.61
C LEU A 97 -7.51 -2.01 -4.95
N MET A 98 -8.15 -2.79 -4.09
CA MET A 98 -9.56 -3.17 -4.26
C MET A 98 -10.51 -1.97 -4.26
N GLY A 99 -10.14 -0.89 -3.55
CA GLY A 99 -10.88 0.37 -3.54
C GLY A 99 -10.61 1.28 -4.74
N ASP A 100 -9.78 0.85 -5.68
CA ASP A 100 -9.32 1.63 -6.85
C ASP A 100 -8.87 3.07 -6.51
N PRO A 101 -7.96 3.25 -5.54
CA PRO A 101 -7.55 4.57 -5.11
C PRO A 101 -6.78 5.32 -6.21
N LYS A 102 -6.88 6.64 -6.19
CA LYS A 102 -6.06 7.55 -7.02
C LYS A 102 -4.77 7.94 -6.32
N VAL A 103 -4.82 8.04 -4.99
CA VAL A 103 -3.67 8.40 -4.13
C VAL A 103 -3.48 7.30 -3.09
N ILE A 104 -2.25 6.82 -2.94
CA ILE A 104 -1.88 5.76 -2.00
C ILE A 104 -0.78 6.28 -1.09
N LEU A 105 -1.04 6.25 0.23
CA LEU A 105 -0.05 6.58 1.24
C LEU A 105 0.61 5.30 1.75
N LEU A 106 1.93 5.24 1.66
CA LEU A 106 2.74 4.13 2.14
C LEU A 106 3.61 4.60 3.30
N ASP A 107 3.54 3.88 4.41
CA ASP A 107 4.29 4.18 5.64
C ASP A 107 5.35 3.10 5.84
N GLU A 108 6.63 3.44 5.62
CA GLU A 108 7.80 2.56 5.66
C GLU A 108 7.59 1.22 4.92
N PRO A 109 7.27 1.26 3.61
CA PRO A 109 6.92 0.04 2.87
C PRO A 109 8.07 -0.96 2.78
N ALA A 110 9.32 -0.52 2.82
CA ALA A 110 10.51 -1.38 2.75
C ALA A 110 10.96 -1.92 4.12
N ALA A 111 10.49 -1.36 5.24
CA ALA A 111 10.97 -1.73 6.57
C ALA A 111 10.69 -3.20 6.92
N GLY A 112 11.74 -3.93 7.34
CA GLY A 112 11.63 -5.33 7.75
C GLY A 112 11.36 -6.34 6.64
N VAL A 113 11.51 -5.94 5.38
CA VAL A 113 11.33 -6.79 4.20
C VAL A 113 12.69 -7.20 3.65
N ASN A 114 12.81 -8.45 3.18
CA ASN A 114 14.05 -8.86 2.51
C ASN A 114 14.21 -8.15 1.16
N PRO A 115 15.47 -7.98 0.65
CA PRO A 115 15.75 -7.21 -0.56
C PRO A 115 14.96 -7.67 -1.80
N THR A 116 14.76 -8.98 -1.97
CA THR A 116 14.03 -9.54 -3.12
C THR A 116 12.56 -9.08 -3.13
N LEU A 117 11.88 -9.18 -1.99
CA LEU A 117 10.49 -8.75 -1.87
C LEU A 117 10.35 -7.22 -1.87
N THR A 118 11.35 -6.49 -1.36
CA THR A 118 11.42 -5.03 -1.50
C THR A 118 11.49 -4.66 -2.99
N GLY A 119 12.35 -5.31 -3.78
CA GLY A 119 12.40 -5.11 -5.23
C GLY A 119 11.05 -5.36 -5.90
N THR A 120 10.39 -6.47 -5.57
CA THR A 120 9.05 -6.77 -6.09
C THR A 120 8.05 -5.67 -5.72
N LEU A 121 8.04 -5.20 -4.48
CA LEU A 121 7.13 -4.14 -4.03
C LEU A 121 7.36 -2.84 -4.81
N ILE A 122 8.62 -2.46 -5.01
CA ILE A 122 9.00 -1.27 -5.79
C ILE A 122 8.50 -1.39 -7.22
N GLU A 123 8.74 -2.53 -7.90
CA GLU A 123 8.24 -2.79 -9.26
C GLU A 123 6.72 -2.61 -9.36
N LYS A 124 5.96 -3.08 -8.35
CA LYS A 124 4.50 -2.90 -8.32
C LYS A 124 4.10 -1.44 -8.12
N ILE A 125 4.80 -0.70 -7.26
CA ILE A 125 4.58 0.74 -7.04
C ILE A 125 4.84 1.52 -8.34
N GLU A 126 5.96 1.27 -9.01
CA GLU A 126 6.33 1.92 -10.26
C GLU A 126 5.32 1.60 -11.39
N ALA A 127 4.93 0.33 -11.52
CA ALA A 127 3.92 -0.08 -12.49
C ALA A 127 2.55 0.58 -12.26
N LEU A 128 2.14 0.78 -11.01
CA LEU A 128 0.91 1.48 -10.66
C LEU A 128 1.03 3.00 -10.86
N ASN A 129 2.19 3.58 -10.59
CA ASN A 129 2.47 4.98 -10.85
C ASN A 129 2.41 5.29 -12.36
N ALA A 130 2.96 4.41 -13.21
CA ALA A 130 2.84 4.49 -14.65
C ALA A 130 1.38 4.42 -15.15
N GLN A 131 0.47 3.84 -14.36
CA GLN A 131 -0.98 3.82 -14.58
C GLN A 131 -1.69 5.04 -13.97
N SER A 132 -0.97 6.13 -13.68
CA SER A 132 -1.50 7.37 -13.11
C SER A 132 -2.00 7.26 -11.66
N LYS A 133 -1.54 6.28 -10.89
CA LYS A 133 -1.73 6.26 -9.44
C LYS A 133 -0.66 7.13 -8.80
N THR A 134 -1.05 7.99 -7.85
CA THR A 134 -0.10 8.83 -7.10
C THR A 134 0.27 8.14 -5.79
N PHE A 135 1.56 8.13 -5.48
CA PHE A 135 2.06 7.61 -4.21
C PHE A 135 2.62 8.74 -3.34
N VAL A 136 2.33 8.68 -2.05
CA VAL A 136 3.03 9.44 -1.02
C VAL A 136 3.69 8.42 -0.12
N ILE A 137 5.02 8.40 -0.11
CA ILE A 137 5.83 7.41 0.60
C ILE A 137 6.57 8.10 1.74
N ILE A 138 6.39 7.59 2.96
CA ILE A 138 7.17 7.99 4.13
C ILE A 138 8.24 6.92 4.31
N GLU A 139 9.48 7.33 4.23
CA GLU A 139 10.64 6.44 4.39
C GLU A 139 11.80 7.20 5.04
N HIS A 140 12.69 6.46 5.69
CA HIS A 140 13.92 6.96 6.27
C HIS A 140 15.18 6.42 5.55
N ASP A 141 15.00 5.47 4.63
CA ASP A 141 16.06 4.98 3.75
C ASP A 141 16.28 5.98 2.60
N MET A 142 17.36 6.75 2.70
CA MET A 142 17.70 7.76 1.70
C MET A 142 18.00 7.17 0.33
N ASP A 143 18.59 5.99 0.26
CA ASP A 143 18.87 5.31 -1.01
C ASP A 143 17.57 4.94 -1.73
N PHE A 144 16.58 4.47 -0.98
CA PHE A 144 15.24 4.21 -1.50
C PHE A 144 14.60 5.49 -2.04
N ILE A 145 14.58 6.55 -1.22
CA ILE A 145 13.94 7.83 -1.55
C ILE A 145 14.57 8.45 -2.80
N MET A 146 15.91 8.51 -2.84
CA MET A 146 16.63 9.12 -3.95
C MET A 146 16.41 8.41 -5.29
N ARG A 147 16.19 7.09 -5.27
CA ARG A 147 16.00 6.29 -6.50
C ARG A 147 14.55 6.29 -6.99
N HIS A 148 13.58 6.37 -6.08
CA HIS A 148 12.18 6.02 -6.41
C HIS A 148 11.19 7.16 -6.17
N CYS A 149 11.59 8.28 -5.55
CA CYS A 149 10.68 9.35 -5.18
C CYS A 149 11.02 10.67 -5.88
N ASN A 150 9.98 11.36 -6.38
CA ASN A 150 10.10 12.72 -6.90
C ASN A 150 8.71 13.40 -6.84
N PRO A 151 8.55 14.60 -6.22
CA PRO A 151 9.59 15.30 -5.45
C PRO A 151 9.88 14.62 -4.10
N ILE A 152 11.00 15.02 -3.49
CA ILE A 152 11.41 14.65 -2.14
C ILE A 152 11.08 15.80 -1.21
N ILE A 153 10.38 15.52 -0.11
CA ILE A 153 10.06 16.49 0.93
C ILE A 153 10.65 15.98 2.24
N ALA A 154 11.58 16.74 2.84
CA ALA A 154 12.14 16.40 4.14
C ALA A 154 11.51 17.25 5.24
N LEU A 155 11.16 16.57 6.35
CA LEU A 155 10.61 17.21 7.54
C LEU A 155 11.56 17.04 8.72
N ALA A 156 11.79 18.11 9.46
CA ALA A 156 12.49 18.09 10.74
C ALA A 156 11.74 19.01 11.72
N GLU A 157 11.60 18.56 12.97
CA GLU A 157 10.93 19.31 14.04
C GLU A 157 9.53 19.85 13.66
N GLY A 158 8.77 19.07 12.86
CA GLY A 158 7.43 19.44 12.40
C GLY A 158 7.39 20.52 11.31
N ARG A 159 8.52 20.81 10.66
CA ARG A 159 8.63 21.79 9.56
C ARG A 159 9.22 21.14 8.33
N VAL A 160 8.82 21.61 7.16
CA VAL A 160 9.48 21.29 5.89
C VAL A 160 10.82 22.02 5.87
N VAL A 161 11.92 21.25 5.79
CA VAL A 161 13.29 21.79 5.75
C VAL A 161 13.91 21.67 4.35
N PHE A 162 13.32 20.84 3.49
CA PHE A 162 13.73 20.69 2.10
C PHE A 162 12.55 20.22 1.25
N GLU A 163 12.49 20.70 0.01
CA GLU A 163 11.63 20.22 -1.06
C GLU A 163 12.38 20.36 -2.38
N GLY A 164 12.49 19.25 -3.14
CA GLY A 164 13.22 19.25 -4.42
C GLY A 164 13.34 17.85 -5.01
N ASN A 165 14.18 17.72 -6.03
CA ASN A 165 14.51 16.44 -6.66
C ASN A 165 15.70 15.74 -5.98
N ALA A 166 16.06 14.54 -6.47
CA ALA A 166 17.14 13.74 -5.90
C ALA A 166 18.52 14.41 -6.02
N GLU A 167 18.80 15.13 -7.12
CA GLU A 167 20.08 15.81 -7.33
C GLU A 167 20.23 16.99 -6.36
N GLU A 168 19.17 17.78 -6.20
CA GLU A 168 19.13 18.89 -5.25
C GLU A 168 19.24 18.38 -3.79
N ALA A 169 18.61 17.24 -3.49
CA ALA A 169 18.67 16.61 -2.18
C ALA A 169 20.10 16.16 -1.83
N GLN A 170 20.83 15.55 -2.76
CA GLN A 170 22.23 15.15 -2.56
C GLN A 170 23.17 16.33 -2.30
N GLN A 171 22.87 17.50 -2.86
CA GLN A 171 23.66 18.72 -2.69
C GLN A 171 23.25 19.54 -1.47
N SER A 172 22.13 19.21 -0.81
CA SER A 172 21.60 19.98 0.31
C SER A 172 22.47 19.82 1.57
N PRO A 173 23.06 20.90 2.10
CA PRO A 173 23.80 20.85 3.36
C PRO A 173 22.88 20.46 4.53
N ILE A 174 21.63 20.93 4.52
CA ILE A 174 20.64 20.66 5.58
C ILE A 174 20.34 19.17 5.68
N LEU A 175 20.18 18.49 4.55
CA LEU A 175 19.94 17.04 4.54
C LEU A 175 21.19 16.27 4.97
N ARG A 176 22.36 16.72 4.53
CA ARG A 176 23.63 16.10 4.93
C ARG A 176 23.84 16.18 6.43
N ASP A 177 23.65 17.32 7.04
CA ASP A 177 23.80 17.51 8.48
C ASP A 177 22.75 16.75 9.29
N ALA A 178 21.51 16.71 8.81
CA ALA A 178 20.43 15.99 9.46
C ALA A 178 20.60 14.46 9.42
N TYR A 179 21.14 13.91 8.32
CA TYR A 179 21.23 12.46 8.11
C TYR A 179 22.65 11.90 8.33
N LEU A 180 23.72 12.65 8.03
CA LEU A 180 25.11 12.24 8.28
C LEU A 180 25.61 12.67 9.66
N GLY A 181 25.08 13.75 10.23
CA GLY A 181 25.37 14.16 11.61
C GLY A 181 24.83 13.18 12.65
N ALA A 182 23.75 12.45 12.35
CA ALA A 182 23.20 11.41 13.22
C ALA A 182 24.04 10.13 13.29
N THR A 183 24.83 9.84 12.24
CA THR A 183 25.72 8.66 12.20
C THR A 183 27.07 8.89 12.89
N ALA A 184 27.43 10.15 13.20
CA ALA A 184 28.69 10.47 13.89
C ALA A 184 28.60 10.41 15.43
N ASN A 185 27.38 10.22 16.00
CA ASN A 185 27.12 10.18 17.45
C ASN A 185 26.54 8.83 17.93
N ALA A 186 26.69 7.74 17.19
CA ALA A 186 26.27 6.40 17.58
C ALA A 186 27.46 5.47 17.83
#